data_4c4625e1b8ce39e155ee740456b16a53
#
_entry.id   4c4625e1b8ce39e155ee740456b16a53
#
_cell.length_a   1.000
_cell.length_b   1.000
_cell.length_c   1.000
_cell.angle_alpha   90.00
_cell.angle_beta   90.00
_cell.angle_gamma   90.00
#
_symmetry.space_group_name_H-M   'P 1'
#
loop_
_entity.id
_entity.type
_entity.pdbx_description
1 polymer ?
#
loop_
_entity_poly.entity_id
_entity_poly.type
_entity_poly.pdbx_seq_one_letter_code
_entity_poly.pdbx_strand_id
1 'polypeptide(L)'
;FSIRGDNPDDMRRLLDSVKKQAPHLAGIVHLWSIDTEPTESMTVDALVSSTRMGCFSVMHLVQALAGTTGLAVDDVCLVTHAAQPLDHRDCAPRIAQSPVWGFGRVAINEYQNLRCRLVDLATCSGEEIASLVDELIAGAGQEDEIALHGELRYVHRLVPVSPATVHGIVPPAAEAPKPFRLEVARPGI
;
A
#
# COMPACT_ATOMS: atom_id res chain seq x y z
N PHE A 1 11.78 15.94 -13.94
CA PHE A 1 10.40 16.01 -14.43
C PHE A 1 9.52 16.67 -13.38
N SER A 2 8.54 17.48 -13.81
CA SER A 2 7.46 17.98 -12.95
C SER A 2 6.15 17.38 -13.46
N ILE A 3 5.46 16.65 -12.61
CA ILE A 3 4.19 15.98 -12.95
C ILE A 3 3.19 16.15 -11.81
N ARG A 4 1.91 16.03 -12.13
CA ARG A 4 0.83 15.90 -11.15
C ARG A 4 0.50 14.44 -10.95
N GLY A 5 0.61 13.95 -9.73
CA GLY A 5 0.39 12.54 -9.42
C GLY A 5 -1.03 12.06 -9.72
N ASP A 6 -2.01 12.95 -9.60
CA ASP A 6 -3.42 12.67 -9.88
C ASP A 6 -3.81 12.82 -11.37
N ASN A 7 -2.86 13.04 -12.27
CA ASN A 7 -3.10 13.20 -13.69
C ASN A 7 -2.52 12.01 -14.49
N PRO A 8 -3.37 11.18 -15.12
CA PRO A 8 -2.92 10.00 -15.85
C PRO A 8 -2.06 10.33 -17.08
N ASP A 9 -2.29 11.49 -17.73
CA ASP A 9 -1.52 11.87 -18.92
C ASP A 9 -0.11 12.34 -18.54
N ASP A 10 0.04 12.98 -17.38
CA ASP A 10 1.35 13.35 -16.86
C ASP A 10 2.18 12.11 -16.55
N MET A 11 1.56 11.07 -15.98
CA MET A 11 2.20 9.79 -15.71
C MET A 11 2.65 9.07 -16.98
N ARG A 12 1.80 9.02 -18.01
CA ARG A 12 2.16 8.43 -19.32
C ARG A 12 3.34 9.17 -19.95
N ARG A 13 3.30 10.52 -19.99
CA ARG A 13 4.39 11.34 -20.52
C ARG A 13 5.71 11.14 -19.77
N LEU A 14 5.65 10.96 -18.45
CA LEU A 14 6.82 10.64 -17.64
C LEU A 14 7.43 9.30 -18.11
N LEU A 15 6.64 8.23 -18.16
CA LEU A 15 7.13 6.91 -18.55
C LEU A 15 7.65 6.88 -19.99
N ASP A 16 6.98 7.55 -20.92
CA ASP A 16 7.47 7.71 -22.30
C ASP A 16 8.82 8.41 -22.38
N SER A 17 9.03 9.40 -21.51
CA SER A 17 10.31 10.12 -21.45
C SER A 17 11.40 9.28 -20.80
N VAL A 18 11.08 8.58 -19.73
CA VAL A 18 12.01 7.65 -19.05
C VAL A 18 12.42 6.53 -19.98
N LYS A 19 11.47 5.89 -20.67
CA LYS A 19 11.73 4.82 -21.64
C LYS A 19 12.73 5.20 -22.72
N LYS A 20 12.70 6.47 -23.21
CA LYS A 20 13.65 6.96 -24.23
C LYS A 20 15.09 7.02 -23.69
N GLN A 21 15.26 7.22 -22.39
CA GLN A 21 16.57 7.35 -21.75
C GLN A 21 17.06 6.00 -21.16
N ALA A 22 16.12 5.23 -20.60
CA ALA A 22 16.38 3.96 -19.95
C ALA A 22 15.21 3.01 -20.23
N PRO A 23 15.34 2.12 -21.24
CA PRO A 23 14.28 1.16 -21.58
C PRO A 23 14.12 0.05 -20.55
N HIS A 24 15.05 -0.05 -19.60
CA HIS A 24 15.00 -0.97 -18.46
C HIS A 24 15.28 -0.20 -17.16
N LEU A 25 14.42 -0.39 -16.16
CA LEU A 25 14.54 0.13 -14.82
C LEU A 25 14.67 -1.03 -13.82
N ALA A 26 15.65 -0.96 -12.94
CA ALA A 26 15.78 -1.90 -11.83
C ALA A 26 14.60 -1.79 -10.85
N GLY A 27 13.96 -0.63 -10.75
CA GLY A 27 12.77 -0.46 -9.95
C GLY A 27 12.19 0.95 -10.00
N ILE A 28 10.97 1.06 -9.50
CA ILE A 28 10.26 2.31 -9.24
C ILE A 28 9.89 2.35 -7.78
N VAL A 29 10.21 3.43 -7.08
CA VAL A 29 9.81 3.64 -5.69
C VAL A 29 8.80 4.78 -5.64
N HIS A 30 7.59 4.48 -5.18
CA HIS A 30 6.52 5.45 -5.01
C HIS A 30 6.47 5.93 -3.55
N LEU A 31 6.75 7.22 -3.32
CA LEU A 31 6.88 7.83 -1.98
C LEU A 31 5.80 8.86 -1.65
N TRP A 32 4.92 9.20 -2.59
CA TRP A 32 3.96 10.31 -2.38
C TRP A 32 2.94 10.07 -1.27
N SER A 33 2.80 8.83 -0.82
CA SER A 33 1.88 8.50 0.28
C SER A 33 2.41 8.91 1.66
N ILE A 34 3.73 9.07 1.82
CA ILE A 34 4.32 9.30 3.14
C ILE A 34 4.09 10.71 3.69
N ASP A 35 3.83 11.69 2.81
CA ASP A 35 3.63 13.09 3.18
C ASP A 35 2.17 13.41 3.61
N THR A 36 1.48 12.46 4.23
CA THR A 36 0.10 12.66 4.69
C THR A 36 0.06 13.18 6.13
N GLU A 37 -0.97 13.98 6.44
CA GLU A 37 -1.21 14.44 7.81
C GLU A 37 -1.57 13.28 8.76
N PRO A 38 -1.32 13.42 10.07
CA PRO A 38 -1.82 12.49 11.08
C PRO A 38 -3.34 12.39 11.04
N THR A 39 -3.86 11.19 11.33
CA THR A 39 -5.31 10.90 11.30
C THR A 39 -6.11 11.80 12.21
N GLU A 40 -5.57 12.15 13.38
CA GLU A 40 -6.23 12.94 14.43
C GLU A 40 -6.51 14.38 14.00
N SER A 41 -5.69 14.94 13.12
CA SER A 41 -5.83 16.32 12.61
C SER A 41 -6.44 16.39 11.22
N MET A 42 -6.74 15.24 10.61
CA MET A 42 -7.14 15.15 9.21
C MET A 42 -8.57 15.64 8.97
N THR A 43 -8.73 16.58 8.05
CA THR A 43 -10.04 16.98 7.52
C THR A 43 -10.48 16.07 6.38
N VAL A 44 -11.78 16.11 6.02
CA VAL A 44 -12.30 15.36 4.86
C VAL A 44 -11.59 15.79 3.57
N ASP A 45 -11.35 17.08 3.37
CA ASP A 45 -10.67 17.60 2.18
C ASP A 45 -9.20 17.14 2.14
N ALA A 46 -8.52 17.11 3.28
CA ALA A 46 -7.17 16.55 3.39
C ALA A 46 -7.14 15.06 3.08
N LEU A 47 -8.13 14.29 3.54
CA LEU A 47 -8.27 12.87 3.23
C LEU A 47 -8.46 12.64 1.72
N VAL A 48 -9.34 13.42 1.07
CA VAL A 48 -9.56 13.34 -0.37
C VAL A 48 -8.27 13.70 -1.15
N SER A 49 -7.57 14.76 -0.75
CA SER A 49 -6.30 15.16 -1.36
C SER A 49 -5.23 14.09 -1.20
N SER A 50 -5.09 13.53 -0.01
CA SER A 50 -4.14 12.44 0.29
C SER A 50 -4.46 11.19 -0.51
N THR A 51 -5.75 10.84 -0.68
CA THR A 51 -6.16 9.70 -1.51
C THR A 51 -5.79 9.91 -2.98
N ARG A 52 -5.92 11.13 -3.51
CA ARG A 52 -5.50 11.46 -4.88
C ARG A 52 -4.00 11.34 -5.06
N MET A 53 -3.22 11.91 -4.14
CA MET A 53 -1.76 11.87 -4.21
C MET A 53 -1.18 10.49 -3.92
N GLY A 54 -1.79 9.70 -3.04
CA GLY A 54 -1.38 8.34 -2.72
C GLY A 54 -1.99 7.33 -3.69
N CYS A 55 -3.25 6.96 -3.51
CA CYS A 55 -3.89 5.85 -4.21
C CYS A 55 -4.07 6.10 -5.72
N PHE A 56 -4.56 7.29 -6.12
CA PHE A 56 -4.80 7.55 -7.54
C PHE A 56 -3.49 7.67 -8.33
N SER A 57 -2.45 8.24 -7.74
CA SER A 57 -1.13 8.28 -8.40
C SER A 57 -0.55 6.87 -8.61
N VAL A 58 -0.69 5.98 -7.64
CA VAL A 58 -0.32 4.56 -7.79
C VAL A 58 -1.14 3.89 -8.87
N MET A 59 -2.45 4.10 -8.89
CA MET A 59 -3.34 3.57 -9.93
C MET A 59 -2.90 4.04 -11.32
N HIS A 60 -2.62 5.32 -11.50
CA HIS A 60 -2.17 5.87 -12.77
C HIS A 60 -0.78 5.34 -13.17
N LEU A 61 0.12 5.15 -12.20
CA LEU A 61 1.42 4.53 -12.44
C LEU A 61 1.26 3.09 -12.96
N VAL A 62 0.49 2.25 -12.27
CA VAL A 62 0.26 0.85 -12.67
C VAL A 62 -0.42 0.76 -14.03
N GLN A 63 -1.46 1.57 -14.28
CA GLN A 63 -2.13 1.63 -15.58
C GLN A 63 -1.20 2.08 -16.71
N ALA A 64 -0.37 3.09 -16.45
CA ALA A 64 0.59 3.57 -17.43
C ALA A 64 1.68 2.54 -17.72
N LEU A 65 2.20 1.84 -16.71
CA LEU A 65 3.15 0.72 -16.88
C LEU A 65 2.55 -0.41 -17.69
N ALA A 66 1.33 -0.83 -17.38
CA ALA A 66 0.63 -1.88 -18.11
C ALA A 66 0.38 -1.51 -19.58
N GLY A 67 0.19 -0.23 -19.89
CA GLY A 67 -0.01 0.28 -21.25
C GLY A 67 1.28 0.62 -22.01
N THR A 68 2.44 0.68 -21.35
CA THR A 68 3.70 1.11 -21.96
C THR A 68 4.49 -0.09 -22.48
N THR A 69 4.49 -0.29 -23.78
CA THR A 69 5.31 -1.34 -24.41
C THR A 69 6.77 -0.91 -24.53
N GLY A 70 7.71 -1.85 -24.32
CA GLY A 70 9.15 -1.61 -24.48
C GLY A 70 9.82 -0.81 -23.34
N LEU A 71 9.17 -0.73 -22.19
CA LEU A 71 9.77 -0.36 -20.91
C LEU A 71 9.71 -1.61 -20.02
N ALA A 72 10.87 -2.10 -19.59
CA ALA A 72 10.95 -3.18 -18.61
C ALA A 72 11.17 -2.57 -17.21
N VAL A 73 10.46 -3.07 -16.21
CA VAL A 73 10.59 -2.65 -14.80
C VAL A 73 10.66 -3.92 -13.96
N ASP A 74 11.73 -4.09 -13.19
CA ASP A 74 11.96 -5.31 -12.40
C ASP A 74 11.15 -5.29 -11.09
N ASP A 75 10.89 -4.09 -10.50
CA ASP A 75 10.25 -3.96 -9.20
C ASP A 75 9.47 -2.64 -9.08
N VAL A 76 8.31 -2.67 -8.45
CA VAL A 76 7.52 -1.47 -8.09
C VAL A 76 7.26 -1.48 -6.60
N CYS A 77 7.94 -0.63 -5.86
CA CYS A 77 7.82 -0.52 -4.42
C CYS A 77 6.91 0.65 -4.03
N LEU A 78 5.79 0.35 -3.38
CA LEU A 78 4.85 1.32 -2.84
C LEU A 78 5.15 1.53 -1.35
N VAL A 79 5.65 2.70 -1.00
CA VAL A 79 6.03 3.00 0.39
C VAL A 79 4.94 3.80 1.08
N THR A 80 4.59 3.38 2.28
CA THR A 80 3.66 4.06 3.18
C THR A 80 4.30 4.33 4.54
N HIS A 81 3.66 5.17 5.33
CA HIS A 81 4.10 5.50 6.67
C HIS A 81 2.96 5.28 7.68
N ALA A 82 3.16 4.39 8.62
CA ALA A 82 2.20 4.04 9.67
C ALA A 82 0.82 3.64 9.13
N ALA A 83 0.77 2.98 7.94
CA ALA A 83 -0.48 2.51 7.35
C ALA A 83 -0.96 1.19 7.97
N GLN A 84 -0.03 0.39 8.50
CA GLN A 84 -0.33 -0.94 9.06
C GLN A 84 -0.22 -0.92 10.59
N PRO A 85 -1.24 -1.46 11.30
CA PRO A 85 -1.13 -1.62 12.74
C PRO A 85 -0.13 -2.73 13.07
N LEU A 86 0.87 -2.40 13.88
CA LEU A 86 1.77 -3.36 14.51
C LEU A 86 1.47 -3.40 16.01
N ASP A 87 1.48 -4.59 16.62
CA ASP A 87 1.06 -4.83 18.01
C ASP A 87 1.74 -3.94 19.07
N HIS A 88 2.89 -3.36 18.74
CA HIS A 88 3.68 -2.53 19.66
C HIS A 88 3.79 -1.07 19.20
N ARG A 89 2.90 -0.64 18.33
CA ARG A 89 2.93 0.73 17.83
C ARG A 89 2.11 1.65 18.73
N ASP A 90 2.76 2.66 19.29
CA ASP A 90 2.14 3.69 20.15
C ASP A 90 1.34 4.75 19.37
N CYS A 91 1.34 4.70 18.04
CA CYS A 91 0.66 5.68 17.22
C CYS A 91 -0.52 5.07 16.43
N ALA A 92 -1.59 5.84 16.27
CA ALA A 92 -2.72 5.45 15.46
C ALA A 92 -2.33 5.31 13.97
N PRO A 93 -2.89 4.33 13.24
CA PRO A 93 -2.63 4.19 11.82
C PRO A 93 -3.05 5.43 11.03
N ARG A 94 -2.28 5.80 10.02
CA ARG A 94 -2.62 6.87 9.07
C ARG A 94 -3.62 6.38 8.04
N ILE A 95 -4.90 6.61 8.30
CA ILE A 95 -6.01 6.09 7.49
C ILE A 95 -5.95 6.50 6.02
N ALA A 96 -5.41 7.69 5.72
CA ALA A 96 -5.28 8.20 4.35
C ALA A 96 -4.38 7.32 3.45
N GLN A 97 -3.54 6.49 4.04
CA GLN A 97 -2.62 5.60 3.32
C GLN A 97 -3.19 4.19 3.11
N SER A 98 -4.25 3.84 3.83
CA SER A 98 -4.90 2.52 3.70
C SER A 98 -5.38 2.19 2.28
N PRO A 99 -5.89 3.14 1.46
CA PRO A 99 -6.26 2.87 0.07
C PRO A 99 -5.09 2.40 -0.80
N VAL A 100 -3.85 2.84 -0.51
CA VAL A 100 -2.65 2.38 -1.23
C VAL A 100 -2.42 0.89 -1.00
N TRP A 101 -2.64 0.41 0.23
CA TRP A 101 -2.55 -1.01 0.56
C TRP A 101 -3.64 -1.83 -0.13
N GLY A 102 -4.88 -1.33 -0.12
CA GLY A 102 -5.99 -1.98 -0.81
C GLY A 102 -5.72 -2.11 -2.31
N PHE A 103 -5.33 -1.02 -2.97
CA PHE A 103 -5.01 -1.03 -4.38
C PHE A 103 -3.73 -1.81 -4.71
N GLY A 104 -2.69 -1.71 -3.88
CA GLY A 104 -1.44 -2.46 -4.05
C GLY A 104 -1.67 -3.96 -4.07
N ARG A 105 -2.54 -4.49 -3.19
CA ARG A 105 -2.95 -5.91 -3.19
C ARG A 105 -3.67 -6.31 -4.48
N VAL A 106 -4.49 -5.41 -5.04
CA VAL A 106 -5.11 -5.64 -6.36
C VAL A 106 -4.02 -5.68 -7.44
N ALA A 107 -3.08 -4.73 -7.42
CA ALA A 107 -1.99 -4.68 -8.38
C ALA A 107 -1.10 -5.93 -8.31
N ILE A 108 -0.75 -6.42 -7.13
CA ILE A 108 0.01 -7.67 -6.91
C ILE A 108 -0.71 -8.85 -7.57
N ASN A 109 -2.02 -8.95 -7.41
CA ASN A 109 -2.80 -10.08 -7.94
C ASN A 109 -3.08 -9.99 -9.44
N GLU A 110 -3.37 -8.80 -9.97
CA GLU A 110 -3.81 -8.62 -11.36
C GLU A 110 -2.65 -8.37 -12.32
N TYR A 111 -1.56 -7.75 -11.86
CA TYR A 111 -0.41 -7.38 -12.68
C TYR A 111 0.85 -8.15 -12.28
N GLN A 112 0.79 -9.46 -12.35
CA GLN A 112 1.90 -10.35 -11.94
C GLN A 112 3.24 -10.07 -12.67
N ASN A 113 3.18 -9.44 -13.85
CA ASN A 113 4.37 -9.01 -14.59
C ASN A 113 5.03 -7.74 -13.99
N LEU A 114 4.28 -6.98 -13.22
CA LEU A 114 4.79 -5.87 -12.42
C LEU A 114 5.02 -6.43 -11.01
N ARG A 115 6.24 -6.74 -10.66
CA ARG A 115 6.57 -7.12 -9.28
C ARG A 115 6.26 -5.95 -8.36
N CYS A 116 4.98 -5.85 -7.94
CA CYS A 116 4.54 -4.81 -7.04
C CYS A 116 4.68 -5.30 -5.60
N ARG A 117 5.22 -4.46 -4.71
CA ARG A 117 5.31 -4.73 -3.28
C ARG A 117 4.97 -3.50 -2.46
N LEU A 118 4.52 -3.74 -1.25
CA LEU A 118 4.11 -2.74 -0.26
C LEU A 118 5.11 -2.74 0.90
N VAL A 119 5.64 -1.58 1.23
CA VAL A 119 6.53 -1.41 2.38
C VAL A 119 5.97 -0.30 3.27
N ASP A 120 5.67 -0.61 4.52
CA ASP A 120 5.22 0.38 5.52
C ASP A 120 6.34 0.72 6.50
N LEU A 121 6.63 2.00 6.64
CA LEU A 121 7.56 2.51 7.64
C LEU A 121 6.78 2.91 8.90
N ALA A 122 7.18 2.44 10.07
CA ALA A 122 6.46 2.75 11.29
C ALA A 122 6.60 4.23 11.72
N THR A 123 7.81 4.76 11.62
CA THR A 123 8.15 6.11 12.14
C THR A 123 8.91 6.98 11.14
N CYS A 124 9.35 6.43 10.02
CA CYS A 124 10.29 7.06 9.07
C CYS A 124 11.61 7.49 9.73
N SER A 125 12.09 6.73 10.71
CA SER A 125 13.39 6.97 11.34
C SER A 125 14.55 6.71 10.38
N GLY A 126 15.74 7.21 10.71
CA GLY A 126 16.94 6.94 9.91
C GLY A 126 17.28 5.45 9.79
N GLU A 127 16.98 4.65 10.81
CA GLU A 127 17.16 3.20 10.83
C GLU A 127 16.18 2.51 9.87
N GLU A 128 14.91 2.93 9.89
CA GLU A 128 13.89 2.40 8.96
C GLU A 128 14.17 2.78 7.51
N ILE A 129 14.72 3.99 7.28
CA ILE A 129 15.13 4.42 5.93
C ILE A 129 16.32 3.58 5.45
N ALA A 130 17.29 3.28 6.32
CA ALA A 130 18.40 2.38 5.98
C ALA A 130 17.88 0.98 5.66
N SER A 131 16.98 0.43 6.48
CA SER A 131 16.33 -0.87 6.25
C SER A 131 15.52 -0.88 4.94
N LEU A 132 14.83 0.23 4.59
CA LEU A 132 14.16 0.37 3.30
C LEU A 132 15.16 0.31 2.14
N VAL A 133 16.29 1.01 2.24
CA VAL A 133 17.34 0.98 1.21
C VAL A 133 17.88 -0.43 1.04
N ASP A 134 18.16 -1.14 2.12
CA ASP A 134 18.61 -2.55 2.08
C ASP A 134 17.55 -3.44 1.42
N GLU A 135 16.27 -3.26 1.73
CA GLU A 135 15.14 -3.97 1.11
C GLU A 135 15.04 -3.68 -0.41
N LEU A 136 15.29 -2.44 -0.82
CA LEU A 136 15.30 -2.04 -2.24
C LEU A 136 16.50 -2.64 -3.00
N ILE A 137 17.69 -2.67 -2.39
CA ILE A 137 18.93 -3.20 -2.99
C ILE A 137 18.89 -4.73 -3.05
N ALA A 138 18.41 -5.39 -2.00
CA ALA A 138 18.28 -6.85 -1.96
C ALA A 138 17.33 -7.38 -3.05
N GLY A 139 16.53 -6.49 -3.59
CA GLY A 139 15.49 -6.81 -4.56
C GLY A 139 14.31 -7.53 -3.91
N ALA A 140 13.25 -7.70 -4.68
CA ALA A 140 12.06 -8.35 -4.19
C ALA A 140 12.36 -9.81 -3.81
N GLY A 141 12.41 -10.06 -2.51
CA GLY A 141 12.40 -11.40 -1.94
C GLY A 141 11.08 -12.12 -2.25
N GLN A 142 10.68 -13.05 -1.39
CA GLN A 142 9.40 -13.78 -1.54
C GLN A 142 8.20 -13.02 -0.94
N GLU A 143 8.43 -11.84 -0.34
CA GLU A 143 7.42 -11.10 0.42
C GLU A 143 6.97 -9.84 -0.33
N ASP A 144 5.68 -9.75 -0.55
CA ASP A 144 5.07 -8.60 -1.24
C ASP A 144 4.55 -7.54 -0.26
N GLU A 145 4.39 -7.88 1.02
CA GLU A 145 3.89 -7.00 2.07
C GLU A 145 4.82 -7.02 3.27
N ILE A 146 5.46 -5.88 3.53
CA ILE A 146 6.49 -5.72 4.56
C ILE A 146 6.17 -4.50 5.41
N ALA A 147 6.42 -4.59 6.71
CA ALA A 147 6.46 -3.41 7.59
C ALA A 147 7.81 -3.35 8.31
N LEU A 148 8.41 -2.16 8.33
CA LEU A 148 9.67 -1.88 8.99
C LEU A 148 9.43 -1.06 10.26
N HIS A 149 10.04 -1.47 11.37
CA HIS A 149 9.98 -0.75 12.64
C HIS A 149 11.33 -0.83 13.35
N GLY A 150 12.06 0.27 13.34
CA GLY A 150 13.48 0.29 13.73
C GLY A 150 14.28 -0.68 12.87
N GLU A 151 14.97 -1.61 13.50
CA GLU A 151 15.72 -2.68 12.83
C GLU A 151 14.86 -3.93 12.51
N LEU A 152 13.60 -3.94 12.92
CA LEU A 152 12.72 -5.11 12.77
C LEU A 152 11.96 -5.08 11.44
N ARG A 153 11.90 -6.24 10.80
CA ARG A 153 11.18 -6.48 9.56
C ARG A 153 10.01 -7.43 9.83
N TYR A 154 8.79 -6.96 9.60
CA TYR A 154 7.57 -7.71 9.78
C TYR A 154 6.96 -8.12 8.44
N VAL A 155 6.32 -9.28 8.41
CA VAL A 155 5.59 -9.78 7.24
C VAL A 155 4.25 -10.36 7.68
N HIS A 156 3.26 -10.31 6.79
CA HIS A 156 1.96 -10.90 7.07
C HIS A 156 2.00 -12.43 7.02
N ARG A 157 1.28 -13.07 7.97
CA ARG A 157 1.09 -14.53 7.97
C ARG A 157 -0.34 -14.86 8.36
N LEU A 158 -0.96 -15.75 7.59
CA LEU A 158 -2.21 -16.38 8.00
C LEU A 158 -1.89 -17.52 8.95
N VAL A 159 -2.45 -17.46 10.16
CA VAL A 159 -2.30 -18.52 11.17
C VAL A 159 -3.66 -19.09 11.52
N PRO A 160 -3.79 -20.40 11.75
CA PRO A 160 -5.00 -20.99 12.26
C PRO A 160 -5.31 -20.43 13.64
N VAL A 161 -6.55 -19.97 13.86
CA VAL A 161 -7.00 -19.48 15.17
C VAL A 161 -8.04 -20.44 15.72
N SER A 162 -7.86 -20.88 16.98
CA SER A 162 -8.87 -21.71 17.63
C SER A 162 -10.08 -20.88 18.04
N PRO A 163 -11.31 -21.44 18.04
CA PRO A 163 -12.50 -20.72 18.51
C PRO A 163 -12.35 -20.14 19.92
N ALA A 164 -11.57 -20.80 20.79
CA ALA A 164 -11.30 -20.30 22.15
C ALA A 164 -10.49 -18.99 22.16
N THR A 165 -9.63 -18.78 21.17
CA THR A 165 -8.82 -17.55 21.06
C THR A 165 -9.65 -16.37 20.54
N VAL A 166 -10.71 -16.64 19.77
CA VAL A 166 -11.59 -15.61 19.19
C VAL A 166 -12.55 -15.04 20.25
N HIS A 167 -12.83 -15.76 21.33
CA HIS A 167 -13.75 -15.32 22.39
C HIS A 167 -13.31 -14.03 23.10
N GLY A 168 -12.03 -13.67 23.07
CA GLY A 168 -11.53 -12.41 23.61
C GLY A 168 -11.70 -11.21 22.68
N ILE A 169 -11.98 -11.42 21.39
CA ILE A 169 -12.08 -10.38 20.36
C ILE A 169 -13.55 -9.97 20.13
N VAL A 170 -14.48 -10.89 20.38
CA VAL A 170 -15.91 -10.60 20.27
C VAL A 170 -16.41 -10.23 21.67
N PRO A 171 -16.91 -9.00 21.89
CA PRO A 171 -17.52 -8.64 23.16
C PRO A 171 -18.65 -9.64 23.47
N PRO A 172 -18.77 -10.12 24.73
CA PRO A 172 -19.86 -11.01 25.10
C PRO A 172 -21.19 -10.35 24.74
N ALA A 173 -21.99 -11.05 23.96
CA ALA A 173 -23.32 -10.57 23.59
C ALA A 173 -24.11 -10.34 24.87
N ALA A 174 -24.53 -9.10 25.10
CA ALA A 174 -25.37 -8.74 26.27
C ALA A 174 -26.75 -9.41 26.23
N GLU A 175 -27.14 -9.96 25.09
CA GLU A 175 -28.39 -10.71 24.88
C GLU A 175 -28.10 -11.96 24.05
N ALA A 176 -28.93 -13.00 24.24
CA ALA A 176 -28.88 -14.19 23.40
C ALA A 176 -28.95 -13.81 21.91
N PRO A 177 -28.04 -14.33 21.07
CA PRO A 177 -28.01 -13.92 19.67
C PRO A 177 -29.34 -14.25 19.00
N LYS A 178 -30.01 -13.23 18.51
CA LYS A 178 -31.21 -13.42 17.66
C LYS A 178 -30.74 -14.09 16.37
N PRO A 179 -31.47 -15.11 15.88
CA PRO A 179 -31.12 -15.71 14.60
C PRO A 179 -31.16 -14.62 13.51
N PHE A 180 -30.09 -14.51 12.76
CA PHE A 180 -30.01 -13.61 11.62
C PHE A 180 -29.60 -14.39 10.38
N ARG A 181 -30.01 -13.86 9.24
CA ARG A 181 -29.62 -14.38 7.93
C ARG A 181 -29.09 -13.22 7.10
N LEU A 182 -27.97 -13.44 6.43
CA LEU A 182 -27.47 -12.49 5.45
C LEU A 182 -28.36 -12.59 4.20
N GLU A 183 -28.99 -11.50 3.81
CA GLU A 183 -29.77 -11.42 2.57
C GLU A 183 -29.19 -10.37 1.64
N VAL A 184 -29.05 -10.73 0.37
CA VAL A 184 -28.76 -9.79 -0.70
C VAL A 184 -30.09 -9.38 -1.28
N ALA A 185 -30.59 -8.19 -0.94
CA ALA A 185 -31.90 -7.70 -1.37
C ALA A 185 -32.01 -7.53 -2.90
N ARG A 186 -30.87 -7.37 -3.60
CA ARG A 186 -30.77 -7.40 -5.07
C ARG A 186 -29.42 -8.06 -5.42
N PRO A 187 -29.42 -9.24 -6.02
CA PRO A 187 -28.19 -9.84 -6.53
C PRO A 187 -27.66 -8.96 -7.69
N GLY A 188 -26.40 -8.59 -7.59
CA GLY A 188 -25.57 -7.76 -8.42
C GLY A 188 -26.15 -7.14 -9.70
N ILE A 189 -25.88 -5.86 -9.84
CA ILE A 189 -25.96 -5.21 -11.14
C ILE A 189 -24.62 -5.37 -11.85
#